data_37388f4feeb9cf3420f424d9b560cf70
#
_entry.id   37388f4feeb9cf3420f424d9b560cf70
#
_cell.length_a   1.000
_cell.length_b   1.000
_cell.length_c   1.000
_cell.angle_alpha   90.00
_cell.angle_beta   90.00
_cell.angle_gamma   90.00
#
_symmetry.space_group_name_H-M   'P 1'
#
loop_
_entity.id
_entity.type
_entity.pdbx_description
1 polymer ?
#
loop_
_entity_poly.entity_id
_entity_poly.type
_entity_poly.pdbx_seq_one_letter_code
_entity_poly.pdbx_strand_id
1 'polypeptide(L)'
;MIRRSLSHALGLIAVTLPIALTAQQNVKDHPLVSRFQGAEVKDYKQVEFDEFVVPLGPITAYEKYTKSQKVEGKVTSFWYTMPSGRSSLEVLRNFDTALKTAGAEVLYACNTGCVSEKAPFGYSKERTGIWCYNCEEPMRYLATKLTRKEGDVYVTVAVVKDKYEGGTWLNIIEAKPIDTGNVTVNAAALAKDITGTGHAVIYGVYFDTGKAILKPESDPTLSEIAKLLGNNADMKIHVIGHTDNVGTLASNMALSKQRAEAVVAALISKYKIAPSRLQANGVGSLAPVATNRTEDGRAKNRRVELVEQ
;
A
#
# COMPACT_ATOMS: atom_id res chain seq x y z
N MET A 1 61.15 59.47 -20.90
CA MET A 1 60.86 58.01 -20.85
C MET A 1 60.04 57.78 -19.61
N ILE A 2 58.73 57.68 -19.75
CA ILE A 2 57.75 57.50 -18.63
C ILE A 2 57.26 56.06 -18.69
N ARG A 3 57.60 55.22 -17.66
CA ARG A 3 57.05 53.87 -17.51
C ARG A 3 55.74 53.97 -16.71
N ARG A 4 54.66 53.58 -17.30
CA ARG A 4 53.35 53.36 -16.64
C ARG A 4 53.33 51.97 -16.07
N SER A 5 53.10 51.86 -14.74
CA SER A 5 52.81 50.63 -14.01
C SER A 5 51.32 50.33 -14.11
N LEU A 6 50.92 49.17 -14.63
CA LEU A 6 49.55 48.66 -14.60
C LEU A 6 49.40 47.79 -13.32
N SER A 7 48.60 48.27 -12.39
CA SER A 7 48.16 47.47 -11.22
C SER A 7 46.97 46.63 -11.62
N HIS A 8 47.07 45.28 -11.55
CA HIS A 8 45.99 44.37 -11.73
C HIS A 8 45.34 44.11 -10.36
N ALA A 9 44.10 44.59 -10.18
CA ALA A 9 43.30 44.25 -9.01
C ALA A 9 42.61 42.92 -9.29
N LEU A 10 42.99 41.84 -8.59
CA LEU A 10 42.23 40.59 -8.55
C LEU A 10 41.02 40.77 -7.60
N GLY A 11 39.79 40.85 -8.16
CA GLY A 11 38.58 40.77 -7.39
C GLY A 11 38.27 39.32 -7.01
N LEU A 12 38.34 38.99 -5.72
CA LEU A 12 37.79 37.73 -5.18
C LEU A 12 36.25 37.79 -5.23
N ILE A 13 35.66 37.03 -6.12
CA ILE A 13 34.21 36.75 -6.09
C ILE A 13 33.98 35.63 -5.08
N ALA A 14 33.48 35.98 -3.91
CA ALA A 14 33.01 35.01 -2.92
C ALA A 14 31.67 34.42 -3.43
N VAL A 15 31.72 33.19 -3.95
CA VAL A 15 30.52 32.42 -4.29
C VAL A 15 29.96 31.85 -2.99
N THR A 16 28.97 32.52 -2.43
CA THR A 16 28.16 31.95 -1.34
C THR A 16 27.20 30.92 -1.91
N LEU A 17 27.53 29.65 -1.77
CA LEU A 17 26.61 28.54 -1.99
C LEU A 17 25.49 28.61 -0.94
N PRO A 18 24.21 28.62 -1.32
CA PRO A 18 23.14 28.50 -0.35
C PRO A 18 23.22 27.10 0.27
N ILE A 19 23.47 27.04 1.58
CA ILE A 19 23.28 25.84 2.37
C ILE A 19 21.77 25.56 2.33
N ALA A 20 21.39 24.54 1.59
CA ALA A 20 20.02 24.01 1.65
C ALA A 20 19.79 23.46 3.07
N LEU A 21 19.21 24.28 3.94
CA LEU A 21 18.69 23.84 5.23
C LEU A 21 17.58 22.82 4.92
N THR A 22 17.85 21.57 5.16
CA THR A 22 16.94 20.46 4.96
C THR A 22 15.67 20.67 5.80
N ALA A 23 14.51 20.50 5.16
CA ALA A 23 13.16 20.66 5.69
C ALA A 23 12.78 19.59 6.76
N GLN A 24 13.68 19.24 7.66
CA GLN A 24 13.53 18.17 8.66
C GLN A 24 12.97 18.63 10.01
N GLN A 25 12.73 19.93 10.21
CA GLN A 25 12.43 20.49 11.53
C GLN A 25 10.93 20.53 11.94
N ASN A 26 9.98 20.06 11.10
CA ASN A 26 8.54 20.18 11.40
C ASN A 26 7.73 18.88 11.27
N VAL A 27 8.36 17.70 11.35
CA VAL A 27 7.61 16.44 11.33
C VAL A 27 6.89 16.26 12.67
N LYS A 28 5.55 16.29 12.63
CA LYS A 28 4.69 16.01 13.78
C LYS A 28 4.69 14.52 14.09
N ASP A 29 4.54 14.20 15.36
CA ASP A 29 4.34 12.82 15.80
C ASP A 29 3.01 12.25 15.27
N HIS A 30 2.92 10.94 15.21
CA HIS A 30 1.67 10.29 14.85
C HIS A 30 0.60 10.50 15.94
N PRO A 31 -0.68 10.74 15.60
CA PRO A 31 -1.73 10.97 16.59
C PRO A 31 -1.91 9.85 17.60
N LEU A 32 -1.56 8.61 17.26
CA LEU A 32 -1.69 7.44 18.13
C LEU A 32 -0.61 7.40 19.22
N VAL A 33 0.63 7.81 18.92
CA VAL A 33 1.77 7.69 19.84
C VAL A 33 2.83 8.75 19.51
N SER A 34 3.29 9.47 20.51
CA SER A 34 4.37 10.46 20.39
C SER A 34 5.74 9.80 20.45
N ARG A 35 6.77 10.53 20.02
CA ARG A 35 8.18 10.18 20.30
C ARG A 35 8.48 10.22 21.79
N PHE A 36 9.53 9.53 22.21
CA PHE A 36 10.05 9.66 23.57
C PHE A 36 10.53 11.11 23.82
N GLN A 37 10.28 11.63 25.01
CA GLN A 37 10.66 13.01 25.36
C GLN A 37 12.17 13.24 25.19
N GLY A 38 12.53 14.27 24.45
CA GLY A 38 13.92 14.61 24.13
C GLY A 38 14.50 13.88 22.90
N ALA A 39 13.73 13.01 22.26
CA ALA A 39 14.12 12.43 20.98
C ALA A 39 13.82 13.38 19.82
N GLU A 40 14.67 13.37 18.79
CA GLU A 40 14.51 14.14 17.56
C GLU A 40 14.23 13.21 16.38
N VAL A 41 13.51 13.71 15.37
CA VAL A 41 13.28 12.95 14.12
C VAL A 41 14.55 12.97 13.30
N LYS A 42 15.07 11.79 13.00
CA LYS A 42 16.19 11.57 12.07
C LYS A 42 15.69 11.30 10.67
N ASP A 43 14.60 10.52 10.56
CA ASP A 43 13.99 10.19 9.29
C ASP A 43 12.49 9.95 9.46
N TYR A 44 11.74 10.22 8.41
CA TYR A 44 10.30 10.05 8.35
C TYR A 44 9.88 9.62 6.95
N LYS A 45 9.02 8.61 6.88
CA LYS A 45 8.39 8.18 5.63
C LYS A 45 6.94 7.84 5.88
N GLN A 46 6.06 8.26 4.99
CA GLN A 46 4.66 7.84 4.96
C GLN A 46 4.31 7.40 3.55
N VAL A 47 3.62 6.25 3.45
CA VAL A 47 3.09 5.71 2.20
C VAL A 47 1.62 5.37 2.43
N GLU A 48 0.74 5.86 1.56
CA GLU A 48 -0.72 5.68 1.72
C GLU A 48 -1.15 4.23 1.61
N PHE A 49 -0.41 3.39 0.86
CA PHE A 49 -0.65 1.95 0.79
C PHE A 49 0.64 1.21 0.45
N ASP A 50 1.03 0.26 1.31
CA ASP A 50 2.16 -0.64 1.11
C ASP A 50 1.96 -1.92 1.92
N GLU A 51 2.75 -2.96 1.64
CA GLU A 51 2.88 -4.17 2.45
C GLU A 51 3.97 -3.97 3.50
N PHE A 52 3.65 -4.27 4.76
CA PHE A 52 4.62 -4.28 5.86
C PHE A 52 4.67 -5.66 6.53
N VAL A 53 5.87 -6.19 6.70
CA VAL A 53 6.09 -7.44 7.44
C VAL A 53 6.29 -7.11 8.91
N VAL A 54 5.32 -7.49 9.76
CA VAL A 54 5.39 -7.36 11.22
C VAL A 54 6.10 -8.58 11.79
N PRO A 55 7.32 -8.45 12.35
CA PRO A 55 8.01 -9.54 13.05
C PRO A 55 7.25 -9.94 14.31
N LEU A 56 6.95 -11.23 14.46
CA LEU A 56 6.28 -11.82 15.62
C LEU A 56 7.15 -12.88 16.30
N GLY A 57 8.44 -12.87 16.03
CA GLY A 57 9.45 -13.74 16.61
C GLY A 57 10.86 -13.27 16.25
N PRO A 58 11.91 -13.90 16.81
CA PRO A 58 13.29 -13.54 16.57
C PRO A 58 13.67 -13.49 15.08
N ILE A 59 14.54 -12.55 14.75
CA ILE A 59 15.14 -12.39 13.42
C ILE A 59 16.27 -13.41 13.28
N THR A 60 16.21 -14.27 12.26
CA THR A 60 17.17 -15.36 12.07
C THR A 60 18.15 -15.10 10.92
N ALA A 61 17.78 -14.25 9.96
CA ALA A 61 18.63 -13.80 8.85
C ALA A 61 18.01 -12.53 8.25
N TYR A 62 18.63 -11.99 7.20
CA TYR A 62 18.06 -10.87 6.44
C TYR A 62 16.63 -11.17 6.01
N GLU A 63 15.68 -10.32 6.42
CA GLU A 63 14.22 -10.47 6.18
C GLU A 63 13.64 -11.86 6.55
N LYS A 64 14.31 -12.63 7.41
CA LYS A 64 13.82 -13.92 7.91
C LYS A 64 13.50 -13.85 9.39
N TYR A 65 12.30 -14.26 9.72
CA TYR A 65 11.75 -14.27 11.07
C TYR A 65 11.28 -15.67 11.41
N THR A 66 11.36 -16.07 12.67
CA THR A 66 10.77 -17.35 13.12
C THR A 66 9.25 -17.33 12.99
N LYS A 67 8.65 -16.15 13.11
CA LYS A 67 7.23 -15.88 12.87
C LYS A 67 7.07 -14.43 12.42
N SER A 68 6.17 -14.19 11.49
CA SER A 68 5.81 -12.84 11.02
C SER A 68 4.39 -12.81 10.48
N GLN A 69 3.85 -11.62 10.30
CA GLN A 69 2.57 -11.36 9.66
C GLN A 69 2.75 -10.24 8.64
N LYS A 70 2.20 -10.43 7.44
CA LYS A 70 2.08 -9.37 6.43
C LYS A 70 0.82 -8.56 6.70
N VAL A 71 0.93 -7.25 6.63
CA VAL A 71 -0.16 -6.30 6.79
C VAL A 71 -0.08 -5.29 5.65
N GLU A 72 -1.19 -5.10 4.95
CA GLU A 72 -1.32 -4.09 3.90
C GLU A 72 -2.09 -2.88 4.42
N GLY A 73 -1.66 -1.69 4.08
CA GLY A 73 -2.31 -0.46 4.47
C GLY A 73 -1.42 0.77 4.39
N LYS A 74 -1.83 1.83 5.07
CA LYS A 74 -1.02 3.04 5.21
C LYS A 74 0.12 2.77 6.18
N VAL A 75 1.35 2.97 5.73
CA VAL A 75 2.56 2.76 6.52
C VAL A 75 3.20 4.10 6.85
N THR A 76 3.34 4.38 8.14
CA THR A 76 4.05 5.55 8.66
C THR A 76 5.25 5.08 9.48
N SER A 77 6.44 5.49 9.07
CA SER A 77 7.71 5.10 9.69
C SER A 77 8.46 6.32 10.20
N PHE A 78 8.97 6.22 11.41
CA PHE A 78 9.82 7.22 12.04
C PHE A 78 11.12 6.57 12.50
N TRP A 79 12.21 7.29 12.34
CA TRP A 79 13.46 7.03 13.03
C TRP A 79 13.78 8.21 13.94
N TYR A 80 13.84 7.96 15.24
CA TYR A 80 14.15 8.95 16.26
C TYR A 80 15.53 8.73 16.85
N THR A 81 16.16 9.82 17.27
CA THR A 81 17.42 9.75 18.05
C THR A 81 17.19 9.05 19.37
N MET A 82 18.27 8.50 19.93
CA MET A 82 18.28 8.04 21.32
C MET A 82 18.65 9.21 22.25
N PRO A 83 17.77 9.62 23.19
CA PRO A 83 18.10 10.71 24.10
C PRO A 83 19.25 10.33 25.03
N SER A 84 20.14 11.28 25.27
CA SER A 84 21.33 11.08 26.11
C SER A 84 20.95 10.59 27.51
N GLY A 85 21.74 9.66 28.06
CA GLY A 85 21.54 9.08 29.39
C GLY A 85 20.37 8.13 29.55
N ARG A 86 19.64 7.79 28.46
CA ARG A 86 18.53 6.85 28.47
C ARG A 86 18.96 5.47 28.02
N SER A 87 18.34 4.42 28.59
CA SER A 87 18.56 3.03 28.17
C SER A 87 17.53 2.59 27.14
N SER A 88 17.88 1.62 26.29
CA SER A 88 16.93 0.99 25.36
C SER A 88 15.72 0.38 26.06
N LEU A 89 15.90 -0.12 27.29
CA LEU A 89 14.83 -0.66 28.12
C LEU A 89 13.84 0.42 28.56
N GLU A 90 14.32 1.56 29.04
CA GLU A 90 13.48 2.67 29.48
C GLU A 90 12.63 3.18 28.32
N VAL A 91 13.24 3.41 27.17
CA VAL A 91 12.54 3.89 25.99
C VAL A 91 11.45 2.91 25.54
N LEU A 92 11.79 1.59 25.40
CA LEU A 92 10.80 0.61 24.98
C LEU A 92 9.64 0.48 25.96
N ARG A 93 9.88 0.51 27.29
CA ARG A 93 8.83 0.44 28.30
C ARG A 93 7.86 1.62 28.26
N ASN A 94 8.35 2.81 27.90
CA ASN A 94 7.46 3.98 27.71
C ASN A 94 6.51 3.77 26.54
N PHE A 95 6.99 3.25 25.41
CA PHE A 95 6.14 2.88 24.28
C PHE A 95 5.15 1.75 24.64
N ASP A 96 5.61 0.70 25.31
CA ASP A 96 4.75 -0.41 25.75
C ASP A 96 3.62 0.09 26.66
N THR A 97 3.94 0.95 27.65
CA THR A 97 2.95 1.52 28.55
C THR A 97 1.95 2.41 27.81
N ALA A 98 2.43 3.29 26.92
CA ALA A 98 1.56 4.18 26.15
C ALA A 98 0.61 3.39 25.22
N LEU A 99 1.11 2.39 24.52
CA LEU A 99 0.32 1.57 23.60
C LEU A 99 -0.71 0.70 24.34
N LYS A 100 -0.34 0.10 25.49
CA LYS A 100 -1.28 -0.61 26.36
C LYS A 100 -2.37 0.30 26.93
N THR A 101 -2.02 1.51 27.32
CA THR A 101 -3.00 2.52 27.81
C THR A 101 -3.97 2.91 26.68
N ALA A 102 -3.51 2.92 25.43
CA ALA A 102 -4.37 3.13 24.27
C ALA A 102 -5.21 1.90 23.89
N GLY A 103 -5.11 0.79 24.63
CA GLY A 103 -5.87 -0.44 24.41
C GLY A 103 -5.24 -1.42 23.41
N ALA A 104 -3.96 -1.26 23.08
CA ALA A 104 -3.29 -2.17 22.16
C ALA A 104 -2.92 -3.51 22.83
N GLU A 105 -3.16 -4.60 22.11
CA GLU A 105 -2.70 -5.94 22.47
C GLU A 105 -1.24 -6.12 22.06
N VAL A 106 -0.43 -6.72 22.93
CA VAL A 106 0.95 -7.09 22.62
C VAL A 106 0.96 -8.40 21.86
N LEU A 107 1.41 -8.38 20.62
CA LEU A 107 1.56 -9.57 19.77
C LEU A 107 2.90 -10.27 19.98
N TYR A 108 3.97 -9.48 20.18
CA TYR A 108 5.31 -9.98 20.44
C TYR A 108 6.16 -8.90 21.12
N ALA A 109 6.93 -9.30 22.11
CA ALA A 109 7.90 -8.43 22.78
C ALA A 109 9.21 -9.19 23.01
N CYS A 110 10.31 -8.51 22.83
CA CYS A 110 11.64 -9.07 22.99
C CYS A 110 12.58 -8.06 23.66
N ASN A 111 13.22 -8.44 24.77
CA ASN A 111 14.17 -7.60 25.49
C ASN A 111 15.63 -8.02 25.26
N THR A 112 15.86 -9.30 24.90
CA THR A 112 17.16 -9.88 24.57
C THR A 112 16.95 -11.02 23.58
N GLY A 113 17.95 -11.31 22.73
CA GLY A 113 17.84 -12.38 21.73
C GLY A 113 16.83 -12.09 20.60
N CYS A 114 16.49 -10.84 20.38
CA CYS A 114 15.59 -10.43 19.29
C CYS A 114 16.19 -10.72 17.91
N VAL A 115 17.50 -10.79 17.84
CA VAL A 115 18.28 -11.15 16.65
C VAL A 115 19.13 -12.36 16.98
N SER A 116 19.12 -13.37 16.13
CA SER A 116 19.96 -14.55 16.27
C SER A 116 21.43 -14.17 16.10
N GLU A 117 22.33 -14.77 16.88
CA GLU A 117 23.79 -14.61 16.72
C GLU A 117 24.30 -14.98 15.32
N LYS A 118 23.55 -15.82 14.60
CA LYS A 118 23.87 -16.24 13.22
C LYS A 118 23.30 -15.31 12.14
N ALA A 119 22.54 -14.29 12.53
CA ALA A 119 21.98 -13.37 11.55
C ALA A 119 23.09 -12.44 11.04
N PRO A 120 23.34 -12.38 9.72
CA PRO A 120 24.36 -11.51 9.16
C PRO A 120 24.03 -10.04 9.41
N PHE A 121 25.07 -9.23 9.56
CA PHE A 121 24.98 -7.78 9.69
C PHE A 121 24.22 -7.17 8.51
N GLY A 122 23.32 -6.24 8.79
CA GLY A 122 22.58 -5.49 7.78
C GLY A 122 21.14 -5.94 7.64
N TYR A 123 20.25 -5.40 8.50
CA TYR A 123 18.82 -5.52 8.32
C TYR A 123 18.32 -4.38 7.48
N SER A 124 17.39 -4.68 6.58
CA SER A 124 16.79 -3.73 5.68
C SER A 124 16.25 -2.52 6.42
N LYS A 125 16.91 -1.39 6.26
CA LYS A 125 16.45 -0.07 6.69
C LYS A 125 15.07 0.25 6.08
N GLU A 126 14.72 -0.41 4.97
CA GLU A 126 13.58 -0.07 4.15
C GLU A 126 12.27 -0.73 4.58
N ARG A 127 12.28 -1.91 5.20
CA ARG A 127 11.05 -2.65 5.51
C ARG A 127 10.76 -2.85 6.99
N THR A 128 11.77 -3.01 7.84
CA THR A 128 11.56 -3.21 9.29
C THR A 128 12.12 -2.08 10.14
N GLY A 129 12.93 -1.21 9.56
CA GLY A 129 13.57 -0.10 10.26
C GLY A 129 14.60 -0.54 11.30
N ILE A 130 15.01 -1.81 11.32
CA ILE A 130 15.91 -2.33 12.34
C ILE A 130 17.31 -2.49 11.76
N TRP A 131 18.23 -1.71 12.24
CA TRP A 131 19.65 -1.82 11.91
C TRP A 131 20.53 -1.57 13.13
N CYS A 132 21.52 -2.44 13.36
CA CYS A 132 22.52 -2.24 14.38
C CYS A 132 23.85 -2.84 13.95
N TYR A 133 24.88 -2.02 13.88
CA TYR A 133 26.24 -2.46 13.52
C TYR A 133 27.10 -2.79 14.73
N ASN A 134 27.01 -2.03 15.82
CA ASN A 134 27.75 -2.22 17.07
C ASN A 134 26.86 -1.85 18.25
N CYS A 135 25.89 -2.70 18.57
CA CYS A 135 25.01 -2.45 19.70
C CYS A 135 25.79 -2.42 21.04
N GLU A 136 25.66 -1.32 21.77
CA GLU A 136 26.15 -1.22 23.15
C GLU A 136 25.20 -1.93 24.13
N GLU A 137 23.91 -2.02 23.78
CA GLU A 137 22.89 -2.73 24.55
C GLU A 137 22.15 -3.72 23.63
N PRO A 138 21.56 -4.79 24.19
CA PRO A 138 20.69 -5.66 23.39
C PRO A 138 19.60 -4.87 22.70
N MET A 139 19.38 -5.14 21.41
CA MET A 139 18.22 -4.62 20.68
C MET A 139 16.94 -5.07 21.40
N ARG A 140 15.99 -4.17 21.51
CA ARG A 140 14.67 -4.42 22.09
C ARG A 140 13.60 -4.18 21.06
N TYR A 141 12.56 -4.99 21.12
CA TYR A 141 11.49 -4.94 20.11
C TYR A 141 10.13 -5.17 20.75
N LEU A 142 9.12 -4.48 20.21
CA LEU A 142 7.72 -4.61 20.56
C LEU A 142 6.87 -4.56 19.29
N ALA A 143 5.93 -5.49 19.14
CA ALA A 143 4.87 -5.45 18.16
C ALA A 143 3.51 -5.50 18.88
N THR A 144 2.62 -4.59 18.52
CA THR A 144 1.28 -4.49 19.10
C THR A 144 0.22 -4.36 18.02
N LYS A 145 -1.02 -4.64 18.39
CA LYS A 145 -2.21 -4.47 17.56
C LYS A 145 -3.28 -3.70 18.32
N LEU A 146 -3.84 -2.69 17.72
CA LEU A 146 -4.99 -1.94 18.20
C LEU A 146 -6.16 -2.16 17.24
N THR A 147 -7.24 -2.78 17.72
CA THR A 147 -8.46 -2.98 16.93
C THR A 147 -9.36 -1.76 17.00
N ARG A 148 -9.72 -1.20 15.84
CA ARG A 148 -10.62 -0.04 15.68
C ARG A 148 -11.71 -0.33 14.67
N LYS A 149 -12.78 0.48 14.67
CA LYS A 149 -13.88 0.36 13.69
C LYS A 149 -13.42 0.62 12.26
N GLU A 150 -12.46 1.53 12.10
CA GLU A 150 -11.90 1.95 10.81
C GLU A 150 -10.87 0.96 10.24
N GLY A 151 -10.48 -0.04 11.01
CA GLY A 151 -9.48 -1.05 10.69
C GLY A 151 -8.45 -1.21 11.79
N ASP A 152 -7.79 -2.35 11.80
CA ASP A 152 -6.72 -2.66 12.76
C ASP A 152 -5.49 -1.78 12.52
N VAL A 153 -4.81 -1.41 13.62
CA VAL A 153 -3.53 -0.71 13.56
C VAL A 153 -2.46 -1.56 14.20
N TYR A 154 -1.41 -1.82 13.46
CA TYR A 154 -0.23 -2.51 13.97
C TYR A 154 0.85 -1.48 14.26
N VAL A 155 1.51 -1.61 15.41
CA VAL A 155 2.61 -0.72 15.79
C VAL A 155 3.82 -1.58 16.11
N THR A 156 4.95 -1.30 15.48
CA THR A 156 6.23 -1.90 15.83
C THR A 156 7.19 -0.85 16.35
N VAL A 157 7.88 -1.18 17.43
CA VAL A 157 8.91 -0.33 18.05
C VAL A 157 10.18 -1.15 18.18
N ALA A 158 11.24 -0.72 17.55
CA ALA A 158 12.58 -1.27 17.76
C ALA A 158 13.47 -0.20 18.38
N VAL A 159 14.13 -0.53 19.48
CA VAL A 159 15.06 0.38 20.16
C VAL A 159 16.45 -0.22 20.13
N VAL A 160 17.37 0.50 19.55
CA VAL A 160 18.77 0.12 19.42
C VAL A 160 19.63 1.21 20.05
N LYS A 161 20.57 0.83 20.91
CA LYS A 161 21.59 1.72 21.42
C LYS A 161 22.92 1.28 20.86
N ASP A 162 23.49 2.09 20.02
CA ASP A 162 24.80 1.86 19.44
C ASP A 162 25.69 3.11 19.61
N LYS A 163 26.96 2.92 19.40
CA LYS A 163 27.96 3.96 19.63
C LYS A 163 27.83 5.16 18.69
N TYR A 164 27.20 4.98 17.51
CA TYR A 164 27.23 5.95 16.43
C TYR A 164 25.85 6.45 15.99
N GLU A 165 24.87 5.55 15.84
CA GLU A 165 23.58 5.85 15.20
C GLU A 165 22.38 5.18 15.86
N GLY A 166 22.47 4.83 17.12
CA GLY A 166 21.35 4.23 17.87
C GLY A 166 20.10 5.11 17.84
N GLY A 167 18.94 4.48 18.00
CA GLY A 167 17.67 5.21 17.99
C GLY A 167 16.47 4.31 18.19
N THR A 168 15.32 4.90 17.94
CA THR A 168 14.03 4.23 17.98
C THR A 168 13.41 4.24 16.59
N TRP A 169 13.11 3.06 16.05
CA TRP A 169 12.32 2.89 14.84
C TRP A 169 10.89 2.56 15.24
N LEU A 170 9.98 3.45 14.89
CA LEU A 170 8.56 3.33 15.11
C LEU A 170 7.87 3.18 13.75
N ASN A 171 7.18 2.05 13.54
CA ASN A 171 6.33 1.88 12.37
C ASN A 171 4.89 1.71 12.81
N ILE A 172 3.99 2.41 12.14
CA ILE A 172 2.55 2.37 12.38
C ILE A 172 1.89 1.99 11.05
N ILE A 173 1.21 0.87 11.05
CA ILE A 173 0.54 0.31 9.87
C ILE A 173 -0.97 0.35 10.14
N GLU A 174 -1.66 1.27 9.50
CA GLU A 174 -3.11 1.38 9.54
C GLU A 174 -3.68 0.48 8.45
N ALA A 175 -4.13 -0.71 8.84
CA ALA A 175 -4.64 -1.71 7.90
C ALA A 175 -5.86 -1.17 7.15
N LYS A 176 -5.77 -1.12 5.84
CA LYS A 176 -6.85 -0.72 4.95
C LYS A 176 -6.75 -1.46 3.62
N PRO A 177 -7.88 -1.73 2.94
CA PRO A 177 -7.82 -2.26 1.58
C PRO A 177 -7.15 -1.27 0.62
N ILE A 178 -6.56 -1.82 -0.45
CA ILE A 178 -6.00 -1.00 -1.52
C ILE A 178 -7.09 -0.14 -2.16
N ASP A 179 -6.75 1.11 -2.42
CA ASP A 179 -7.58 2.00 -3.24
C ASP A 179 -7.39 1.62 -4.72
N THR A 180 -8.39 0.93 -5.26
CA THR A 180 -8.37 0.42 -6.63
C THR A 180 -9.13 1.37 -7.56
N GLY A 181 -8.81 1.32 -8.87
CA GLY A 181 -9.43 2.20 -9.87
C GLY A 181 -8.55 3.39 -10.28
N ASN A 182 -7.37 3.57 -9.66
CA ASN A 182 -6.40 4.61 -10.02
C ASN A 182 -5.71 4.34 -11.37
N VAL A 183 -5.78 3.09 -11.86
CA VAL A 183 -5.32 2.68 -13.19
C VAL A 183 -6.47 2.03 -13.92
N THR A 184 -6.88 2.60 -15.04
CA THR A 184 -7.93 2.06 -15.90
C THR A 184 -7.35 1.73 -17.27
N VAL A 185 -7.87 0.67 -17.90
CA VAL A 185 -7.58 0.40 -19.31
C VAL A 185 -8.28 1.50 -20.10
N ASN A 186 -7.54 2.25 -20.94
CA ASN A 186 -8.13 3.34 -21.71
C ASN A 186 -8.99 2.82 -22.88
N ALA A 187 -9.92 3.66 -23.37
CA ALA A 187 -10.86 3.33 -24.43
C ALA A 187 -10.18 2.83 -25.72
N ALA A 188 -9.00 3.39 -26.07
CA ALA A 188 -8.25 2.97 -27.27
C ALA A 188 -7.66 1.55 -27.14
N ALA A 189 -7.17 1.19 -25.94
CA ALA A 189 -6.71 -0.18 -25.67
C ALA A 189 -7.88 -1.17 -25.73
N LEU A 190 -9.03 -0.84 -25.14
CA LEU A 190 -10.23 -1.66 -25.22
C LEU A 190 -10.69 -1.85 -26.69
N ALA A 191 -10.67 -0.79 -27.49
CA ALA A 191 -11.01 -0.87 -28.93
C ALA A 191 -10.05 -1.82 -29.66
N LYS A 192 -8.75 -1.72 -29.40
CA LYS A 192 -7.74 -2.59 -30.02
C LYS A 192 -7.94 -4.07 -29.64
N ASP A 193 -8.23 -4.35 -28.39
CA ASP A 193 -8.46 -5.72 -27.92
C ASP A 193 -9.73 -6.30 -28.58
N ILE A 194 -10.84 -5.57 -28.58
CA ILE A 194 -12.11 -6.01 -29.16
C ILE A 194 -11.95 -6.23 -30.67
N THR A 195 -11.35 -5.29 -31.41
CA THR A 195 -11.17 -5.43 -32.87
C THR A 195 -10.14 -6.51 -33.24
N GLY A 196 -9.17 -6.78 -32.36
CA GLY A 196 -8.13 -7.78 -32.61
C GLY A 196 -8.50 -9.22 -32.21
N THR A 197 -9.28 -9.37 -31.15
CA THR A 197 -9.60 -10.69 -30.54
C THR A 197 -11.09 -10.95 -30.41
N GLY A 198 -11.96 -10.00 -30.72
CA GLY A 198 -13.42 -10.08 -30.55
C GLY A 198 -13.91 -9.79 -29.13
N HIS A 199 -12.99 -9.61 -28.17
CA HIS A 199 -13.37 -9.35 -26.78
C HIS A 199 -12.31 -8.55 -26.00
N ALA A 200 -12.72 -7.95 -24.89
CA ALA A 200 -11.83 -7.31 -23.91
C ALA A 200 -12.20 -7.69 -22.49
N VAL A 201 -11.21 -8.04 -21.67
CA VAL A 201 -11.39 -8.30 -20.23
C VAL A 201 -11.37 -6.98 -19.48
N ILE A 202 -12.38 -6.73 -18.67
CA ILE A 202 -12.54 -5.50 -17.89
C ILE A 202 -12.29 -5.79 -16.42
N TYR A 203 -11.25 -5.17 -15.89
CA TYR A 203 -11.01 -5.05 -14.46
C TYR A 203 -11.44 -3.66 -13.98
N GLY A 204 -11.68 -3.49 -12.68
CA GLY A 204 -12.11 -2.20 -12.12
C GLY A 204 -13.63 -1.98 -12.13
N VAL A 205 -14.43 -3.05 -12.33
CA VAL A 205 -15.86 -3.05 -12.07
C VAL A 205 -16.10 -3.80 -10.75
N TYR A 206 -16.51 -3.07 -9.72
CA TYR A 206 -16.64 -3.58 -8.37
C TYR A 206 -18.09 -3.68 -7.93
N PHE A 207 -18.40 -4.74 -7.17
CA PHE A 207 -19.70 -5.01 -6.61
C PHE A 207 -19.61 -5.31 -5.11
N ASP A 208 -20.69 -5.11 -4.39
CA ASP A 208 -20.81 -5.65 -3.04
C ASP A 208 -20.75 -7.18 -3.05
N THR A 209 -20.21 -7.76 -1.97
CA THR A 209 -20.07 -9.22 -1.84
C THR A 209 -21.44 -9.90 -1.99
N GLY A 210 -21.54 -10.84 -2.93
CA GLY A 210 -22.76 -11.58 -3.22
C GLY A 210 -23.90 -10.75 -3.84
N LYS A 211 -23.65 -9.49 -4.26
CA LYS A 211 -24.65 -8.59 -4.84
C LYS A 211 -24.27 -8.14 -6.23
N ALA A 212 -25.24 -7.54 -6.92
CA ALA A 212 -25.08 -6.88 -8.23
C ALA A 212 -25.14 -5.34 -8.12
N ILE A 213 -24.86 -4.79 -6.94
CA ILE A 213 -24.84 -3.34 -6.70
C ILE A 213 -23.44 -2.84 -7.06
N LEU A 214 -23.36 -1.98 -8.08
CA LEU A 214 -22.11 -1.33 -8.50
C LEU A 214 -21.62 -0.38 -7.42
N LYS A 215 -20.33 -0.47 -7.11
CA LYS A 215 -19.66 0.48 -6.22
C LYS A 215 -19.22 1.73 -6.99
N PRO A 216 -19.14 2.90 -6.31
CA PRO A 216 -18.68 4.15 -6.95
C PRO A 216 -17.30 4.05 -7.59
N GLU A 217 -16.42 3.20 -7.07
CA GLU A 217 -15.07 2.95 -7.60
C GLU A 217 -15.07 2.34 -9.00
N SER A 218 -16.23 1.86 -9.50
CA SER A 218 -16.40 1.38 -10.87
C SER A 218 -16.52 2.50 -11.90
N ASP A 219 -16.82 3.72 -11.47
CA ASP A 219 -17.10 4.86 -12.35
C ASP A 219 -15.99 5.18 -13.38
N PRO A 220 -14.70 5.20 -13.02
CA PRO A 220 -13.64 5.44 -13.99
C PRO A 220 -13.66 4.41 -15.13
N THR A 221 -13.82 3.12 -14.80
CA THR A 221 -13.89 2.03 -15.80
C THR A 221 -15.13 2.15 -16.68
N LEU A 222 -16.29 2.43 -16.10
CA LEU A 222 -17.54 2.65 -16.87
C LEU A 222 -17.41 3.84 -17.82
N SER A 223 -16.73 4.92 -17.41
CA SER A 223 -16.44 6.06 -18.25
C SER A 223 -15.59 5.69 -19.47
N GLU A 224 -14.57 4.85 -19.31
CA GLU A 224 -13.74 4.39 -20.43
C GLU A 224 -14.51 3.49 -21.41
N ILE A 225 -15.38 2.62 -20.89
CA ILE A 225 -16.31 1.82 -21.74
C ILE A 225 -17.24 2.76 -22.53
N ALA A 226 -17.76 3.79 -21.89
CA ALA A 226 -18.61 4.76 -22.54
C ALA A 226 -17.87 5.56 -23.64
N LYS A 227 -16.61 5.96 -23.39
CA LYS A 227 -15.74 6.60 -24.40
C LYS A 227 -15.45 5.66 -25.58
N LEU A 228 -15.16 4.38 -25.32
CA LEU A 228 -15.00 3.36 -26.35
C LEU A 228 -16.23 3.35 -27.27
N LEU A 229 -17.42 3.22 -26.70
CA LEU A 229 -18.66 3.17 -27.47
C LEU A 229 -19.01 4.52 -28.12
N GLY A 230 -18.64 5.65 -27.51
CA GLY A 230 -18.79 6.98 -28.10
C GLY A 230 -17.92 7.19 -29.33
N ASN A 231 -16.70 6.67 -29.30
CA ASN A 231 -15.75 6.77 -30.41
C ASN A 231 -16.03 5.77 -31.55
N ASN A 232 -16.84 4.71 -31.28
CA ASN A 232 -17.17 3.64 -32.23
C ASN A 232 -18.71 3.51 -32.31
N ALA A 233 -19.36 4.38 -33.11
CA ALA A 233 -20.80 4.53 -33.13
C ALA A 233 -21.56 3.25 -33.51
N ASP A 234 -21.03 2.44 -34.40
CA ASP A 234 -21.65 1.21 -34.89
C ASP A 234 -21.34 -0.01 -34.02
N MET A 235 -20.39 0.08 -33.09
CA MET A 235 -20.00 -1.02 -32.22
C MET A 235 -21.16 -1.42 -31.29
N LYS A 236 -21.51 -2.69 -31.31
CA LYS A 236 -22.45 -3.33 -30.40
C LYS A 236 -21.71 -4.38 -29.58
N ILE A 237 -22.02 -4.48 -28.29
CA ILE A 237 -21.33 -5.36 -27.37
C ILE A 237 -22.26 -6.19 -26.51
N HIS A 238 -21.84 -7.40 -26.21
CA HIS A 238 -22.30 -8.16 -25.06
C HIS A 238 -21.45 -7.77 -23.85
N VAL A 239 -22.10 -7.50 -22.74
CA VAL A 239 -21.46 -7.36 -21.41
C VAL A 239 -21.61 -8.70 -20.72
N ILE A 240 -20.51 -9.40 -20.49
CA ILE A 240 -20.50 -10.77 -19.93
C ILE A 240 -19.99 -10.72 -18.49
N GLY A 241 -20.84 -11.12 -17.54
CA GLY A 241 -20.43 -11.27 -16.13
C GLY A 241 -19.86 -12.67 -15.87
N HIS A 242 -18.84 -12.74 -15.04
CA HIS A 242 -18.20 -13.97 -14.57
C HIS A 242 -18.12 -13.99 -13.04
N THR A 243 -18.06 -15.20 -12.45
CA THR A 243 -17.82 -15.42 -11.02
C THR A 243 -16.65 -16.38 -10.83
N ASP A 244 -16.16 -16.47 -9.61
CA ASP A 244 -15.39 -17.61 -9.14
C ASP A 244 -16.30 -18.84 -8.94
N ASN A 245 -15.75 -19.92 -8.40
CA ASN A 245 -16.46 -21.18 -8.15
C ASN A 245 -17.10 -21.28 -6.75
N VAL A 246 -17.16 -20.19 -5.99
CA VAL A 246 -17.78 -20.21 -4.66
C VAL A 246 -19.30 -20.16 -4.82
N GLY A 247 -20.01 -21.12 -4.20
CA GLY A 247 -21.45 -21.29 -4.32
C GLY A 247 -21.88 -22.30 -5.41
N THR A 248 -23.18 -22.33 -5.71
CA THR A 248 -23.72 -23.24 -6.73
C THR A 248 -23.58 -22.63 -8.14
N LEU A 249 -23.48 -23.48 -9.17
CA LEU A 249 -23.46 -23.01 -10.55
C LEU A 249 -24.69 -22.17 -10.89
N ALA A 250 -25.87 -22.60 -10.45
CA ALA A 250 -27.12 -21.87 -10.72
C ALA A 250 -27.13 -20.46 -10.09
N SER A 251 -26.65 -20.31 -8.83
CA SER A 251 -26.53 -19.01 -8.19
C SER A 251 -25.47 -18.12 -8.88
N ASN A 252 -24.37 -18.69 -9.30
CA ASN A 252 -23.31 -17.98 -10.00
C ASN A 252 -23.75 -17.51 -11.41
N MET A 253 -24.51 -18.32 -12.13
CA MET A 253 -25.15 -17.92 -13.40
C MET A 253 -26.09 -16.72 -13.21
N ALA A 254 -26.98 -16.80 -12.22
CA ALA A 254 -27.89 -15.68 -11.91
C ALA A 254 -27.14 -14.41 -11.49
N LEU A 255 -26.17 -14.53 -10.56
CA LEU A 255 -25.40 -13.38 -10.05
C LEU A 255 -24.58 -12.71 -11.15
N SER A 256 -23.91 -13.50 -12.00
CA SER A 256 -23.10 -12.97 -13.11
C SER A 256 -23.94 -12.22 -14.11
N LYS A 257 -25.14 -12.72 -14.44
CA LYS A 257 -26.10 -12.04 -15.31
C LYS A 257 -26.59 -10.73 -14.69
N GLN A 258 -27.02 -10.73 -13.42
CA GLN A 258 -27.45 -9.52 -12.72
C GLN A 258 -26.33 -8.45 -12.66
N ARG A 259 -25.08 -8.84 -12.49
CA ARG A 259 -23.94 -7.93 -12.52
C ARG A 259 -23.74 -7.30 -13.90
N ALA A 260 -23.84 -8.10 -14.97
CA ALA A 260 -23.78 -7.56 -16.32
C ALA A 260 -24.95 -6.61 -16.61
N GLU A 261 -26.17 -6.93 -16.15
CA GLU A 261 -27.36 -6.06 -16.24
C GLU A 261 -27.15 -4.73 -15.50
N ALA A 262 -26.51 -4.74 -14.33
CA ALA A 262 -26.18 -3.52 -13.60
C ALA A 262 -25.20 -2.62 -14.35
N VAL A 263 -24.16 -3.21 -15.01
CA VAL A 263 -23.23 -2.48 -15.86
C VAL A 263 -23.97 -1.87 -17.05
N VAL A 264 -24.78 -2.64 -17.76
CA VAL A 264 -25.57 -2.15 -18.90
C VAL A 264 -26.51 -1.02 -18.47
N ALA A 265 -27.21 -1.18 -17.34
CA ALA A 265 -28.08 -0.14 -16.81
C ALA A 265 -27.32 1.17 -16.49
N ALA A 266 -26.13 1.07 -15.92
CA ALA A 266 -25.28 2.24 -15.67
C ALA A 266 -24.81 2.92 -16.97
N LEU A 267 -24.37 2.16 -17.98
CA LEU A 267 -23.99 2.70 -19.29
C LEU A 267 -25.13 3.42 -19.99
N ILE A 268 -26.35 2.89 -19.90
CA ILE A 268 -27.56 3.53 -20.47
C ILE A 268 -27.93 4.78 -19.67
N SER A 269 -28.10 4.66 -18.35
CA SER A 269 -28.67 5.73 -17.53
C SER A 269 -27.71 6.90 -17.33
N LYS A 270 -26.45 6.60 -16.97
CA LYS A 270 -25.44 7.60 -16.64
C LYS A 270 -24.70 8.13 -17.87
N TYR A 271 -24.34 7.24 -18.81
CA TYR A 271 -23.50 7.57 -19.95
C TYR A 271 -24.27 7.68 -21.27
N LYS A 272 -25.59 7.49 -21.26
CA LYS A 272 -26.49 7.69 -22.41
C LYS A 272 -26.17 6.80 -23.63
N ILE A 273 -25.58 5.65 -23.41
CA ILE A 273 -25.37 4.66 -24.48
C ILE A 273 -26.72 4.08 -24.90
N ALA A 274 -26.96 3.97 -26.20
CA ALA A 274 -28.21 3.46 -26.75
C ALA A 274 -28.44 1.98 -26.31
N PRO A 275 -29.62 1.61 -25.77
CA PRO A 275 -29.91 0.25 -25.30
C PRO A 275 -29.71 -0.82 -26.38
N SER A 276 -30.00 -0.50 -27.65
CA SER A 276 -29.84 -1.40 -28.79
C SER A 276 -28.37 -1.83 -29.08
N ARG A 277 -27.42 -1.20 -28.44
CA ARG A 277 -25.98 -1.47 -28.59
C ARG A 277 -25.43 -2.37 -27.48
N LEU A 278 -26.23 -2.69 -26.46
CA LEU A 278 -25.78 -3.36 -25.25
C LEU A 278 -26.64 -4.59 -24.95
N GLN A 279 -26.02 -5.71 -24.70
CA GLN A 279 -26.70 -6.91 -24.24
C GLN A 279 -25.99 -7.52 -23.04
N ALA A 280 -26.72 -7.75 -21.94
CA ALA A 280 -26.17 -8.33 -20.72
C ALA A 280 -26.31 -9.85 -20.74
N ASN A 281 -25.22 -10.56 -20.42
CA ASN A 281 -25.16 -12.01 -20.28
C ASN A 281 -24.35 -12.39 -19.05
N GLY A 282 -24.54 -13.62 -18.56
CA GLY A 282 -23.78 -14.17 -17.45
C GLY A 282 -23.40 -15.62 -17.72
N VAL A 283 -22.18 -15.99 -17.41
CA VAL A 283 -21.66 -17.35 -17.60
C VAL A 283 -21.25 -18.01 -16.27
N GLY A 284 -21.49 -17.35 -15.16
CA GLY A 284 -21.12 -17.85 -13.84
C GLY A 284 -19.63 -18.21 -13.76
N SER A 285 -19.33 -19.39 -13.25
CA SER A 285 -17.96 -19.93 -13.09
C SER A 285 -17.51 -20.83 -14.25
N LEU A 286 -18.22 -20.86 -15.39
CA LEU A 286 -17.97 -21.81 -16.47
C LEU A 286 -16.75 -21.45 -17.35
N ALA A 287 -16.32 -20.18 -17.34
CA ALA A 287 -15.19 -19.72 -18.14
C ALA A 287 -14.10 -19.10 -17.25
N PRO A 288 -13.36 -19.88 -16.45
CA PRO A 288 -12.30 -19.36 -15.61
C PRO A 288 -11.07 -18.96 -16.45
N VAL A 289 -10.44 -17.83 -16.13
CA VAL A 289 -9.16 -17.38 -16.71
C VAL A 289 -7.97 -17.70 -15.82
N ALA A 290 -8.25 -18.12 -14.58
CA ALA A 290 -7.24 -18.53 -13.60
C ALA A 290 -7.78 -19.67 -12.72
N THR A 291 -6.86 -20.32 -11.98
CA THR A 291 -7.26 -21.37 -11.04
C THR A 291 -8.14 -20.85 -9.92
N ASN A 292 -9.25 -21.53 -9.61
CA ASN A 292 -10.08 -21.21 -8.45
C ASN A 292 -9.54 -21.71 -7.09
N ARG A 293 -8.36 -22.34 -7.08
CA ARG A 293 -7.75 -22.90 -5.86
C ARG A 293 -7.12 -21.82 -4.97
N THR A 294 -6.75 -20.69 -5.55
CA THR A 294 -6.14 -19.56 -4.83
C THR A 294 -7.08 -18.36 -4.84
N GLU A 295 -6.97 -17.46 -3.84
CA GLU A 295 -7.78 -16.23 -3.83
C GLU A 295 -7.43 -15.31 -5.00
N ASP A 296 -6.14 -15.19 -5.34
CA ASP A 296 -5.69 -14.42 -6.50
C ASP A 296 -6.32 -14.91 -7.81
N GLY A 297 -6.42 -16.24 -7.96
CA GLY A 297 -7.07 -16.82 -9.13
C GLY A 297 -8.58 -16.60 -9.14
N ARG A 298 -9.25 -16.74 -8.00
CA ARG A 298 -10.68 -16.40 -7.85
C ARG A 298 -10.94 -14.92 -8.14
N ALA A 299 -10.10 -14.02 -7.66
CA ALA A 299 -10.21 -12.59 -7.93
C ALA A 299 -10.16 -12.28 -9.44
N LYS A 300 -9.30 -12.95 -10.20
CA LYS A 300 -9.24 -12.82 -11.67
C LYS A 300 -10.50 -13.39 -12.36
N ASN A 301 -11.12 -14.40 -11.78
CA ASN A 301 -12.35 -14.99 -12.32
C ASN A 301 -13.58 -14.11 -12.07
N ARG A 302 -13.61 -13.32 -11.01
CA ARG A 302 -14.67 -12.32 -10.72
C ARG A 302 -14.48 -11.06 -11.59
N ARG A 303 -14.87 -11.14 -12.85
CA ARG A 303 -14.63 -10.10 -13.85
C ARG A 303 -15.84 -9.84 -14.74
N VAL A 304 -15.73 -8.80 -15.56
CA VAL A 304 -16.64 -8.48 -16.66
C VAL A 304 -15.85 -8.55 -17.97
N GLU A 305 -16.44 -9.06 -19.03
CA GLU A 305 -15.88 -9.01 -20.39
C GLU A 305 -16.82 -8.23 -21.31
N LEU A 306 -16.24 -7.50 -22.27
CA LEU A 306 -16.94 -6.92 -23.39
C LEU A 306 -16.67 -7.79 -24.61
N VAL A 307 -17.70 -8.24 -25.28
CA VAL A 307 -17.59 -9.10 -26.48
C VAL A 307 -18.34 -8.40 -27.62
N GLU A 308 -17.71 -8.30 -28.78
CA GLU A 308 -18.34 -7.73 -29.99
C GLU A 308 -19.50 -8.61 -30.44
N GLN A 309 -20.59 -7.96 -30.90
CA GLN A 309 -21.77 -8.66 -31.45
C GLN A 309 -21.60 -8.98 -32.92
#